data_cd5ae929487bea6136ceedcddd7f7215
#
_entry.id   cd5ae929487bea6136ceedcddd7f7215
#
_cell.length_a   1.000
_cell.length_b   1.000
_cell.length_c   1.000
_cell.angle_alpha   90.00
_cell.angle_beta   90.00
_cell.angle_gamma   90.00
#
_symmetry.space_group_name_H-M   'P 1'
#
loop_
_entity.id
_entity.type
_entity.pdbx_description
1 polymer ?
#
loop_
_entity_poly.entity_id
_entity_poly.type
_entity_poly.pdbx_seq_one_letter_code
_entity_poly.pdbx_strand_id
1 'polypeptide(L)'
;SSERYVIPGGKLWKRKCYANLRFPVGKIHEDQYITYKAFFDCNRVVTVDVSLYFYWVNPNGITKKGFSLQRYDNIEALTEARAFYLNNDKNDLAAKADSMRELFIAMYSIYAREYHIYADVDMQYKMSRMKAGRIIKNQLGYDSWEWHMNKCFPIYIKLHSYLKKICSFFGK
;
A
#
# COMPACT_ATOMS: atom_id res chain seq x y z
N SER A 1 7.79 10.73 -4.57
CA SER A 1 6.88 9.68 -4.11
C SER A 1 7.05 9.46 -2.61
N SER A 2 5.97 9.38 -1.88
CA SER A 2 5.94 9.24 -0.42
C SER A 2 6.57 7.94 0.11
N GLU A 3 6.63 6.89 -0.71
CA GLU A 3 7.13 5.57 -0.33
C GLU A 3 8.58 5.57 0.18
N ARG A 4 9.45 6.42 -0.37
CA ARG A 4 10.85 6.50 0.06
C ARG A 4 11.02 6.86 1.54
N TYR A 5 10.06 7.56 2.12
CA TYR A 5 10.12 7.97 3.52
C TYR A 5 9.64 6.89 4.49
N VAL A 6 8.82 5.96 4.02
CA VAL A 6 8.25 4.91 4.85
C VAL A 6 9.27 3.79 5.10
N ILE A 7 9.99 3.37 4.06
CA ILE A 7 10.99 2.29 4.15
C ILE A 7 12.05 2.64 5.19
N PRO A 8 12.32 1.78 6.20
CA PRO A 8 13.33 2.08 7.23
C PRO A 8 14.76 2.02 6.70
N GLY A 9 15.01 1.28 5.62
CA GLY A 9 16.29 1.19 4.94
C GLY A 9 16.74 2.50 4.28
N GLY A 10 18.05 2.67 4.05
CA GLY A 10 18.63 3.89 3.47
C GLY A 10 18.55 5.11 4.38
N LYS A 11 18.37 4.92 5.69
CA LYS A 11 18.26 5.99 6.69
C LYS A 11 19.16 5.72 7.89
N LEU A 12 19.72 6.78 8.43
CA LEU A 12 20.45 6.74 9.69
C LEU A 12 19.61 7.44 10.78
N TRP A 13 19.27 6.71 11.81
CA TRP A 13 18.41 7.16 12.89
C TRP A 13 19.18 7.36 14.19
N LYS A 14 18.85 8.41 14.93
CA LYS A 14 19.26 8.46 16.33
C LYS A 14 18.53 7.38 17.09
N ARG A 15 19.23 6.59 17.90
CA ARG A 15 18.65 5.47 18.67
C ARG A 15 17.40 5.87 19.47
N LYS A 16 17.37 7.08 20.00
CA LYS A 16 16.21 7.60 20.77
C LYS A 16 14.91 7.60 19.95
N CYS A 17 14.96 7.83 18.61
CA CYS A 17 13.78 7.86 17.75
C CYS A 17 13.08 6.49 17.64
N TYR A 18 13.77 5.40 17.99
CA TYR A 18 13.25 4.04 17.98
C TYR A 18 13.24 3.38 19.35
N ALA A 19 13.59 4.09 20.43
CA ALA A 19 13.77 3.49 21.75
C ALA A 19 12.54 2.71 22.23
N ASN A 20 11.35 3.26 22.01
CA ASN A 20 10.06 2.71 22.44
C ASN A 20 9.21 2.16 21.29
N LEU A 21 9.76 2.14 20.06
CA LEU A 21 9.04 1.63 18.90
C LEU A 21 9.45 0.18 18.61
N ARG A 22 8.49 -0.64 18.23
CA ARG A 22 8.72 -2.03 17.81
C ARG A 22 7.87 -2.31 16.58
N PHE A 23 8.49 -2.97 15.60
CA PHE A 23 7.79 -3.43 14.42
C PHE A 23 6.78 -4.52 14.81
N PRO A 24 5.54 -4.45 14.32
CA PRO A 24 4.53 -5.46 14.64
C PRO A 24 4.92 -6.81 14.05
N VAL A 25 4.88 -7.85 14.87
CA VAL A 25 5.20 -9.22 14.46
C VAL A 25 4.05 -9.80 13.62
N GLY A 26 4.39 -10.47 12.52
CA GLY A 26 3.43 -11.15 11.65
C GLY A 26 2.68 -10.23 10.67
N LYS A 27 2.94 -8.92 10.69
CA LYS A 27 2.37 -7.95 9.74
C LYS A 27 3.29 -7.77 8.53
N ILE A 28 2.70 -7.60 7.35
CA ILE A 28 3.40 -7.01 6.20
C ILE A 28 3.15 -5.50 6.19
N HIS A 29 3.99 -4.73 5.49
CA HIS A 29 3.98 -3.26 5.61
C HIS A 29 4.23 -2.77 7.05
N GLU A 30 5.05 -3.49 7.79
CA GLU A 30 5.40 -3.23 9.19
C GLU A 30 6.02 -1.85 9.38
N ASP A 31 6.66 -1.34 8.36
CA ASP A 31 7.25 -0.01 8.29
C ASP A 31 6.18 1.09 8.34
N GLN A 32 5.02 0.87 7.76
CA GLN A 32 3.89 1.80 7.80
C GLN A 32 3.36 2.05 9.22
N TYR A 33 3.53 1.10 10.14
CA TYR A 33 3.10 1.23 11.54
C TYR A 33 4.05 2.08 12.38
N ILE A 34 5.30 2.19 11.99
CA ILE A 34 6.38 2.66 12.89
C ILE A 34 7.07 3.91 12.38
N THR A 35 7.36 3.99 11.08
CA THR A 35 8.27 5.01 10.55
C THR A 35 7.75 6.43 10.77
N TYR A 36 6.45 6.66 10.66
CA TYR A 36 5.87 7.99 10.91
C TYR A 36 6.01 8.42 12.37
N LYS A 37 5.91 7.50 13.34
CA LYS A 37 6.14 7.77 14.76
C LYS A 37 7.59 8.16 15.01
N ALA A 38 8.53 7.42 14.39
CA ALA A 38 9.94 7.73 14.49
C ALA A 38 10.27 9.12 13.91
N PHE A 39 9.66 9.50 12.78
CA PHE A 39 9.81 10.86 12.23
C PHE A 39 9.20 11.93 13.12
N PHE A 40 8.07 11.64 13.75
CA PHE A 40 7.38 12.58 14.63
C PHE A 40 8.25 12.97 15.84
N ASP A 41 9.04 12.02 16.35
CA ASP A 41 9.97 12.24 17.47
C ASP A 41 11.29 12.91 17.05
N CYS A 42 11.48 13.17 15.75
CA CYS A 42 12.70 13.78 15.24
C CYS A 42 12.61 15.31 15.25
N ASN A 43 13.54 15.99 15.93
CA ASN A 43 13.66 17.46 15.87
C ASN A 43 14.20 17.96 14.51
N ARG A 44 14.95 17.12 13.79
CA ARG A 44 15.58 17.49 12.53
C ARG A 44 15.74 16.27 11.64
N VAL A 45 15.34 16.42 10.37
CA VAL A 45 15.56 15.46 9.29
C VAL A 45 16.46 16.12 8.25
N VAL A 46 17.46 15.39 7.77
CA VAL A 46 18.40 15.86 6.75
C VAL A 46 18.44 14.83 5.63
N THR A 47 18.40 15.31 4.40
CA THR A 47 18.66 14.51 3.21
C THR A 47 20.07 14.76 2.70
N VAL A 48 20.75 13.73 2.22
CA VAL A 48 22.04 13.82 1.55
C VAL A 48 21.89 13.37 0.10
N ASP A 49 22.46 14.13 -0.82
CA ASP A 49 22.41 13.84 -2.25
C ASP A 49 23.60 12.98 -2.69
N VAL A 50 23.73 11.83 -2.02
CA VAL A 50 24.77 10.84 -2.31
C VAL A 50 24.13 9.45 -2.25
N SER A 51 24.46 8.59 -3.21
CA SER A 51 23.99 7.21 -3.25
C SER A 51 24.78 6.35 -2.25
N LEU A 52 24.24 6.21 -1.04
CA LEU A 52 24.87 5.47 0.06
C LEU A 52 24.20 4.13 0.38
N TYR A 53 23.12 3.80 -0.32
CA TYR A 53 22.35 2.61 -0.05
C TYR A 53 22.13 1.80 -1.32
N PHE A 54 22.55 0.55 -1.31
CA PHE A 54 22.31 -0.40 -2.39
C PHE A 54 21.05 -1.21 -2.09
N TYR A 55 20.05 -1.10 -2.95
CA TYR A 55 18.81 -1.85 -2.82
C TYR A 55 18.82 -3.07 -3.76
N TRP A 56 18.99 -4.25 -3.18
CA TRP A 56 18.87 -5.51 -3.92
C TRP A 56 17.40 -5.89 -4.10
N VAL A 57 16.98 -6.02 -5.35
CA VAL A 57 15.61 -6.48 -5.68
C VAL A 57 15.58 -8.01 -5.63
N ASN A 58 15.02 -8.56 -4.56
CA ASN A 58 14.80 -10.00 -4.45
C ASN A 58 13.62 -10.43 -5.35
N PRO A 59 13.83 -11.28 -6.38
CA PRO A 59 12.74 -11.74 -7.26
C PRO A 59 11.69 -12.58 -6.51
N ASN A 60 12.06 -13.22 -5.40
CA ASN A 60 11.19 -14.00 -4.52
C ASN A 60 10.68 -13.22 -3.30
N GLY A 61 10.91 -11.92 -3.27
CA GLY A 61 10.51 -11.06 -2.15
C GLY A 61 8.98 -10.95 -2.00
N ILE A 62 8.54 -10.57 -0.81
CA ILE A 62 7.12 -10.40 -0.46
C ILE A 62 6.40 -9.47 -1.45
N THR A 63 7.07 -8.41 -1.91
CA THR A 63 6.51 -7.44 -2.86
C THR A 63 6.29 -8.01 -4.26
N LYS A 64 6.92 -9.13 -4.60
CA LYS A 64 6.76 -9.82 -5.89
C LYS A 64 5.69 -10.91 -5.87
N LYS A 65 5.25 -11.31 -4.69
CA LYS A 65 4.10 -12.21 -4.56
C LYS A 65 2.83 -11.49 -4.97
N GLY A 66 1.89 -12.22 -5.55
CA GLY A 66 0.58 -11.69 -5.93
C GLY A 66 -0.18 -11.07 -4.76
N PHE A 67 -1.39 -10.59 -5.04
CA PHE A 67 -2.25 -10.02 -4.02
C PHE A 67 -2.63 -11.09 -2.97
N SER A 68 -2.62 -10.71 -1.70
CA SER A 68 -3.07 -11.53 -0.58
C SER A 68 -3.82 -10.66 0.44
N LEU A 69 -4.63 -11.28 1.29
CA LEU A 69 -5.37 -10.56 2.35
C LEU A 69 -4.45 -9.84 3.34
N GLN A 70 -3.23 -10.33 3.54
CA GLN A 70 -2.25 -9.65 4.40
C GLN A 70 -1.94 -8.21 3.94
N ARG A 71 -2.17 -7.86 2.67
CA ARG A 71 -1.98 -6.49 2.21
C ARG A 71 -2.92 -5.49 2.88
N TYR A 72 -4.02 -5.95 3.47
CA TYR A 72 -4.90 -5.10 4.27
C TYR A 72 -4.25 -4.58 5.55
N ASP A 73 -3.12 -5.15 5.99
CA ASP A 73 -2.29 -4.61 7.08
C ASP A 73 -1.88 -3.15 6.81
N ASN A 74 -1.68 -2.78 5.55
CA ASN A 74 -1.40 -1.40 5.17
C ASN A 74 -2.58 -0.45 5.48
N ILE A 75 -3.82 -0.91 5.31
CA ILE A 75 -5.01 -0.12 5.62
C ILE A 75 -5.14 0.05 7.14
N GLU A 76 -4.86 -1.00 7.89
CA GLU A 76 -4.82 -0.95 9.36
C GLU A 76 -3.75 0.04 9.84
N ALA A 77 -2.53 -0.04 9.30
CA ALA A 77 -1.44 0.88 9.61
C ALA A 77 -1.80 2.35 9.34
N LEU A 78 -2.46 2.64 8.21
CA LEU A 78 -2.91 3.99 7.87
C LEU A 78 -4.05 4.46 8.77
N THR A 79 -4.92 3.56 9.22
CA THR A 79 -5.96 3.88 10.21
C THR A 79 -5.35 4.26 11.54
N GLU A 80 -4.33 3.52 11.98
CA GLU A 80 -3.57 3.83 13.19
C GLU A 80 -2.81 5.16 13.07
N ALA A 81 -2.16 5.39 11.93
CA ALA A 81 -1.46 6.64 11.64
C ALA A 81 -2.40 7.85 11.67
N ARG A 82 -3.60 7.72 11.09
CA ARG A 82 -4.63 8.76 11.16
C ARG A 82 -5.01 9.09 12.60
N ALA A 83 -5.29 8.08 13.41
CA ALA A 83 -5.63 8.27 14.83
C ALA A 83 -4.48 8.92 15.60
N PHE A 84 -3.24 8.48 15.36
CA PHE A 84 -2.05 9.07 15.95
C PHE A 84 -1.93 10.57 15.61
N TYR A 85 -2.11 10.94 14.37
CA TYR A 85 -2.00 12.34 13.94
C TYR A 85 -3.11 13.20 14.53
N LEU A 86 -4.35 12.70 14.63
CA LEU A 86 -5.45 13.42 15.30
C LEU A 86 -5.15 13.65 16.78
N ASN A 87 -4.63 12.63 17.46
CA ASN A 87 -4.28 12.73 18.89
C ASN A 87 -3.10 13.70 19.18
N ASN A 88 -2.39 14.11 18.12
CA ASN A 88 -1.28 15.06 18.21
C ASN A 88 -1.57 16.37 17.46
N ASP A 89 -2.82 16.71 17.21
CA ASP A 89 -3.28 17.95 16.56
C ASP A 89 -2.69 18.18 15.16
N LYS A 90 -2.35 17.08 14.44
CA LYS A 90 -1.81 17.11 13.08
C LYS A 90 -2.90 16.77 12.05
N ASN A 91 -3.92 17.61 11.97
CA ASN A 91 -5.10 17.39 11.12
C ASN A 91 -4.75 17.22 9.64
N ASP A 92 -3.77 17.95 9.12
CA ASP A 92 -3.32 17.83 7.73
C ASP A 92 -2.70 16.46 7.43
N LEU A 93 -1.92 15.94 8.37
CA LEU A 93 -1.32 14.60 8.23
C LEU A 93 -2.38 13.51 8.41
N ALA A 94 -3.34 13.71 9.29
CA ALA A 94 -4.48 12.80 9.44
C ALA A 94 -5.32 12.73 8.16
N ALA A 95 -5.59 13.87 7.52
CA ALA A 95 -6.31 13.92 6.24
C ALA A 95 -5.53 13.23 5.11
N LYS A 96 -4.19 13.39 5.08
CA LYS A 96 -3.34 12.67 4.11
C LYS A 96 -3.35 11.17 4.35
N ALA A 97 -3.27 10.72 5.60
CA ALA A 97 -3.33 9.30 5.94
C ALA A 97 -4.68 8.70 5.55
N ASP A 98 -5.78 9.43 5.76
CA ASP A 98 -7.12 9.00 5.36
C ASP A 98 -7.28 8.91 3.84
N SER A 99 -6.76 9.91 3.11
CA SER A 99 -6.73 9.90 1.64
C SER A 99 -5.95 8.71 1.07
N MET A 100 -4.78 8.41 1.64
CA MET A 100 -3.99 7.23 1.26
C MET A 100 -4.72 5.93 1.59
N ARG A 101 -5.36 5.86 2.74
CA ARG A 101 -6.18 4.71 3.14
C ARG A 101 -7.30 4.44 2.14
N GLU A 102 -8.04 5.48 1.73
CA GLU A 102 -9.09 5.36 0.71
C GLU A 102 -8.55 4.86 -0.63
N LEU A 103 -7.40 5.37 -1.04
CA LEU A 103 -6.72 4.93 -2.26
C LEU A 103 -6.39 3.43 -2.20
N PHE A 104 -5.77 2.97 -1.11
CA PHE A 104 -5.43 1.55 -0.97
C PHE A 104 -6.67 0.66 -0.87
N ILE A 105 -7.75 1.10 -0.21
CA ILE A 105 -9.03 0.37 -0.22
C ILE A 105 -9.53 0.23 -1.67
N ALA A 106 -9.49 1.30 -2.46
CA ALA A 106 -9.91 1.28 -3.86
C ALA A 106 -9.06 0.32 -4.70
N MET A 107 -7.73 0.40 -4.58
CA MET A 107 -6.80 -0.48 -5.29
C MET A 107 -6.98 -1.94 -4.90
N TYR A 108 -7.02 -2.22 -3.60
CA TYR A 108 -7.16 -3.59 -3.10
C TYR A 108 -8.52 -4.21 -3.45
N SER A 109 -9.57 -3.40 -3.55
CA SER A 109 -10.87 -3.88 -4.05
C SER A 109 -10.81 -4.35 -5.51
N ILE A 110 -9.91 -3.80 -6.31
CA ILE A 110 -9.65 -4.23 -7.69
C ILE A 110 -8.84 -5.53 -7.67
N TYR A 111 -7.74 -5.56 -6.93
CA TYR A 111 -6.89 -6.75 -6.85
C TYR A 111 -7.61 -7.95 -6.23
N ALA A 112 -8.42 -7.74 -5.19
CA ALA A 112 -9.24 -8.81 -4.61
C ALA A 112 -10.17 -9.45 -5.65
N ARG A 113 -10.76 -8.64 -6.54
CA ARG A 113 -11.60 -9.13 -7.65
C ARG A 113 -10.79 -9.91 -8.68
N GLU A 114 -9.61 -9.40 -9.04
CA GLU A 114 -8.73 -10.05 -10.01
C GLU A 114 -8.24 -11.42 -9.52
N TYR A 115 -7.85 -11.50 -8.27
CA TYR A 115 -7.33 -12.72 -7.66
C TYR A 115 -8.42 -13.63 -7.06
N HIS A 116 -9.70 -13.23 -7.13
CA HIS A 116 -10.83 -13.92 -6.48
C HIS A 116 -10.61 -14.16 -4.98
N ILE A 117 -9.90 -13.24 -4.33
CA ILE A 117 -9.62 -13.25 -2.89
C ILE A 117 -10.52 -12.23 -2.23
N TYR A 118 -11.45 -12.69 -1.41
CA TYR A 118 -12.39 -11.83 -0.70
C TYR A 118 -12.16 -11.97 0.80
N ALA A 119 -12.07 -10.84 1.49
CA ALA A 119 -12.15 -10.84 2.93
C ALA A 119 -13.60 -11.11 3.34
N ASP A 120 -13.85 -12.22 4.00
CA ASP A 120 -15.20 -12.60 4.44
C ASP A 120 -15.76 -11.62 5.49
N VAL A 121 -14.90 -10.85 6.12
CA VAL A 121 -15.21 -10.17 7.38
C VAL A 121 -15.58 -8.71 7.21
N ASP A 122 -15.23 -8.03 6.09
CA ASP A 122 -15.33 -6.58 6.11
C ASP A 122 -16.01 -5.97 4.89
N MET A 123 -17.31 -5.70 5.08
CA MET A 123 -18.10 -4.90 4.13
C MET A 123 -17.48 -3.52 3.84
N GLN A 124 -16.66 -2.97 4.75
CA GLN A 124 -15.99 -1.68 4.56
C GLN A 124 -14.98 -1.71 3.41
N TYR A 125 -14.40 -2.87 3.09
CA TYR A 125 -13.48 -3.04 1.97
C TYR A 125 -14.19 -3.42 0.65
N LYS A 126 -15.48 -3.72 0.69
CA LYS A 126 -16.28 -3.97 -0.51
C LYS A 126 -16.66 -2.65 -1.17
N MET A 127 -15.79 -2.15 -2.00
CA MET A 127 -16.04 -0.91 -2.72
C MET A 127 -16.60 -1.18 -4.11
N SER A 128 -17.64 -0.41 -4.53
CA SER A 128 -18.12 -0.49 -5.90
C SER A 128 -17.03 -0.07 -6.89
N ARG A 129 -17.04 -0.67 -8.08
CA ARG A 129 -16.09 -0.33 -9.15
C ARG A 129 -16.12 1.15 -9.51
N MET A 130 -17.30 1.76 -9.54
CA MET A 130 -17.48 3.18 -9.85
C MET A 130 -16.85 4.07 -8.78
N LYS A 131 -17.05 3.74 -7.50
CA LYS A 131 -16.46 4.48 -6.38
C LYS A 131 -14.94 4.35 -6.38
N ALA A 132 -14.40 3.12 -6.55
CA ALA A 132 -12.97 2.88 -6.68
C ALA A 132 -12.35 3.67 -7.83
N GLY A 133 -12.95 3.65 -9.01
CA GLY A 133 -12.49 4.39 -10.17
C GLY A 133 -12.46 5.91 -9.95
N ARG A 134 -13.45 6.45 -9.24
CA ARG A 134 -13.49 7.89 -8.91
C ARG A 134 -12.35 8.28 -7.97
N ILE A 135 -12.08 7.49 -6.94
CA ILE A 135 -10.98 7.75 -5.98
C ILE A 135 -9.64 7.68 -6.70
N ILE A 136 -9.40 6.63 -7.48
CA ILE A 136 -8.15 6.43 -8.21
C ILE A 136 -7.93 7.59 -9.20
N LYS A 137 -8.95 7.95 -9.96
CA LYS A 137 -8.89 9.09 -10.88
C LYS A 137 -8.49 10.38 -10.17
N ASN A 138 -9.11 10.66 -9.04
CA ASN A 138 -8.88 11.91 -8.30
C ASN A 138 -7.50 11.98 -7.66
N GLN A 139 -6.93 10.84 -7.27
CA GLN A 139 -5.66 10.79 -6.55
C GLN A 139 -4.45 10.46 -7.44
N LEU A 140 -4.62 9.61 -8.45
CA LEU A 140 -3.55 9.15 -9.34
C LEU A 140 -3.68 9.65 -10.78
N GLY A 141 -4.85 10.19 -11.14
CA GLY A 141 -5.12 10.66 -12.49
C GLY A 141 -5.59 9.58 -13.46
N TYR A 142 -5.92 10.00 -14.68
CA TYR A 142 -6.41 9.12 -15.74
C TYR A 142 -5.35 8.19 -16.34
N ASP A 143 -4.08 8.58 -16.24
CA ASP A 143 -2.96 7.84 -16.84
C ASP A 143 -2.37 6.79 -15.89
N SER A 144 -2.95 6.65 -14.69
CA SER A 144 -2.51 5.63 -13.75
C SER A 144 -2.88 4.23 -14.24
N TRP A 145 -1.98 3.27 -13.99
CA TRP A 145 -2.24 1.85 -14.27
C TRP A 145 -3.53 1.36 -13.58
N GLU A 146 -3.73 1.75 -12.34
CA GLU A 146 -4.89 1.40 -11.53
C GLU A 146 -6.20 1.92 -12.13
N TRP A 147 -6.18 3.13 -12.72
CA TRP A 147 -7.32 3.69 -13.43
C TRP A 147 -7.65 2.83 -14.66
N HIS A 148 -6.66 2.53 -15.48
CA HIS A 148 -6.84 1.70 -16.68
C HIS A 148 -7.32 0.29 -16.31
N MET A 149 -6.73 -0.33 -15.29
CA MET A 149 -7.18 -1.63 -14.78
C MET A 149 -8.63 -1.59 -14.31
N ASN A 150 -9.05 -0.57 -13.58
CA ASN A 150 -10.43 -0.44 -13.14
C ASN A 150 -11.40 -0.26 -14.31
N LYS A 151 -11.02 0.50 -15.34
CA LYS A 151 -11.84 0.74 -16.53
C LYS A 151 -11.94 -0.49 -17.42
N CYS A 152 -10.82 -1.14 -17.69
CA CYS A 152 -10.72 -2.27 -18.61
C CYS A 152 -10.94 -3.63 -17.94
N PHE A 153 -11.17 -3.67 -16.64
CA PHE A 153 -11.24 -4.87 -15.83
C PHE A 153 -12.16 -5.98 -16.38
N PRO A 154 -13.39 -5.70 -16.89
CA PRO A 154 -14.23 -6.77 -17.45
C PRO A 154 -13.63 -7.40 -18.71
N ILE A 155 -12.91 -6.61 -19.52
CA ILE A 155 -12.25 -7.08 -20.74
C ILE A 155 -11.00 -7.88 -20.33
N TYR A 156 -10.24 -7.37 -19.36
CA TYR A 156 -9.04 -8.01 -18.85
C TYR A 156 -9.34 -9.39 -18.24
N ILE A 157 -10.36 -9.51 -17.38
CA ILE A 157 -10.75 -10.81 -16.81
C ILE A 157 -11.12 -11.81 -17.91
N LYS A 158 -11.91 -11.38 -18.91
CA LYS A 158 -12.27 -12.25 -20.04
C LYS A 158 -11.02 -12.70 -20.81
N LEU A 159 -10.13 -11.76 -21.12
CA LEU A 159 -8.90 -12.03 -21.85
C LEU A 159 -7.93 -12.93 -21.05
N HIS A 160 -7.73 -12.63 -19.78
CA HIS A 160 -6.87 -13.41 -18.88
C HIS A 160 -7.40 -14.83 -18.65
N SER A 161 -8.72 -14.98 -18.47
CA SER A 161 -9.38 -16.29 -18.38
C SER A 161 -9.22 -17.07 -19.67
N TYR A 162 -9.32 -16.40 -20.82
CA TYR A 162 -9.16 -17.01 -22.13
C TYR A 162 -7.71 -17.45 -22.38
N LEU A 163 -6.74 -16.59 -22.05
CA LEU A 163 -5.30 -16.91 -22.14
C LEU A 163 -4.91 -18.06 -21.21
N LYS A 164 -5.42 -18.11 -19.97
CA LYS A 164 -5.21 -19.25 -19.08
C LYS A 164 -5.71 -20.57 -19.68
N LYS A 165 -6.88 -20.56 -20.33
CA LYS A 165 -7.41 -21.75 -21.01
C LYS A 165 -6.51 -22.18 -22.17
N ILE A 166 -6.01 -21.22 -22.96
CA ILE A 166 -5.09 -21.49 -24.06
C ILE A 166 -3.78 -22.10 -23.52
N CYS A 167 -3.16 -21.47 -22.51
CA CYS A 167 -1.91 -21.98 -21.91
C CYS A 167 -2.10 -23.37 -21.30
N SER A 168 -3.25 -23.67 -20.70
CA SER A 168 -3.54 -25.00 -20.16
C SER A 168 -3.76 -26.06 -21.27
N PHE A 169 -4.09 -25.65 -22.50
CA PHE A 169 -4.28 -26.54 -23.64
C PHE A 169 -2.95 -26.90 -24.33
N PHE A 170 -1.99 -25.94 -24.32
CA PHE A 170 -0.66 -26.14 -24.91
C PHE A 170 0.41 -26.63 -23.91
N GLY A 171 0.08 -26.75 -22.64
CA GLY A 171 0.99 -27.18 -21.56
C GLY A 171 0.81 -28.65 -21.15
N LYS A 172 0.29 -29.49 -22.03
CA LYS A 172 0.27 -30.97 -21.88
C LYS A 172 1.24 -31.60 -22.83
#